data_3295912bf3a69b96ee10d2f12a73ff37
#
_entry.id   3295912bf3a69b96ee10d2f12a73ff37
#
_cell.length_a   1.000
_cell.length_b   1.000
_cell.length_c   1.000
_cell.angle_alpha   90.00
_cell.angle_beta   90.00
_cell.angle_gamma   90.00
#
_symmetry.space_group_name_H-M   'P 1'
#
loop_
_entity.id
_entity.type
_entity.pdbx_description
1 polymer ?
#
loop_
_entity_poly.entity_id
_entity_poly.type
_entity_poly.pdbx_seq_one_letter_code
_entity_poly.pdbx_strand_id
1 'polypeptide(L)'
;MLSFWEKTQLLHYDLVVLGGGITGMFCALSYRKQNPQASIAILERGLFSSGASTKNAGFACFGSLTELMDDRQHMDENALCEIVKMRLEGLALLRETLGDKALELQQKGGHELFFEKEPQALDQMDYF
;
A
#
# COMPACT_ATOMS: atom_id res chain seq x y z
N MET A 1 4.90 -20.62 33.21
CA MET A 1 3.83 -19.83 33.88
C MET A 1 4.12 -18.37 33.65
N LEU A 2 3.13 -17.60 33.16
CA LEU A 2 3.32 -16.16 32.93
C LEU A 2 3.36 -15.40 34.25
N SER A 3 4.26 -14.41 34.35
CA SER A 3 4.35 -13.49 35.47
C SER A 3 3.12 -12.58 35.55
N PHE A 4 2.95 -11.87 36.66
CA PHE A 4 1.90 -10.86 36.79
C PHE A 4 2.02 -9.78 35.71
N TRP A 5 3.21 -9.27 35.46
CA TRP A 5 3.45 -8.24 34.47
C TRP A 5 3.20 -8.70 33.04
N GLU A 6 3.59 -9.92 32.69
CA GLU A 6 3.27 -10.50 31.37
C GLU A 6 1.75 -10.63 31.16
N LYS A 7 1.02 -11.03 32.20
CA LYS A 7 -0.44 -11.13 32.13
C LYS A 7 -1.12 -9.78 31.96
N THR A 8 -0.63 -8.74 32.63
CA THR A 8 -1.27 -7.43 32.63
C THR A 8 -0.84 -6.55 31.46
N GLN A 9 0.38 -6.74 30.93
CA GLN A 9 0.94 -5.87 29.89
C GLN A 9 0.96 -6.51 28.49
N LEU A 10 0.90 -7.85 28.39
CA LEU A 10 1.10 -8.53 27.12
C LEU A 10 -0.11 -9.32 26.60
N LEU A 11 -1.19 -9.45 27.38
CA LEU A 11 -2.31 -10.31 26.99
C LEU A 11 -3.56 -9.56 26.52
N HIS A 12 -3.64 -8.25 26.73
CA HIS A 12 -4.84 -7.48 26.41
C HIS A 12 -4.49 -6.24 25.60
N TYR A 13 -5.01 -6.21 24.37
CA TYR A 13 -4.89 -5.06 23.46
C TYR A 13 -6.26 -4.81 22.83
N ASP A 14 -6.55 -3.53 22.55
CA ASP A 14 -7.77 -3.14 21.84
C ASP A 14 -7.69 -3.52 20.35
N LEU A 15 -6.47 -3.56 19.80
CA LEU A 15 -6.21 -4.03 18.44
C LEU A 15 -4.93 -4.86 18.40
N VAL A 16 -5.01 -6.02 17.77
CA VAL A 16 -3.84 -6.84 17.43
C VAL A 16 -3.74 -6.97 15.91
N VAL A 17 -2.61 -6.52 15.34
CA VAL A 17 -2.30 -6.64 13.91
C VAL A 17 -1.30 -7.77 13.71
N LEU A 18 -1.63 -8.71 12.85
CA LEU A 18 -0.76 -9.82 12.48
C LEU A 18 0.03 -9.48 11.22
N GLY A 19 1.33 -9.29 11.38
CA GLY A 19 2.28 -8.94 10.32
C GLY A 19 2.62 -7.44 10.29
N GLY A 20 3.91 -7.13 10.24
CA GLY A 20 4.48 -5.78 10.17
C GLY A 20 4.60 -5.24 8.73
N GLY A 21 3.69 -5.63 7.84
CA GLY A 21 3.62 -5.10 6.48
C GLY A 21 2.95 -3.73 6.41
N ILE A 22 3.05 -3.05 5.24
CA ILE A 22 2.51 -1.71 5.02
C ILE A 22 1.02 -1.63 5.35
N THR A 23 0.23 -2.61 4.92
CA THR A 23 -1.22 -2.66 5.18
C THR A 23 -1.53 -2.73 6.67
N GLY A 24 -0.84 -3.62 7.41
CA GLY A 24 -1.02 -3.76 8.85
C GLY A 24 -0.62 -2.51 9.62
N MET A 25 0.50 -1.88 9.23
CA MET A 25 0.95 -0.64 9.85
C MET A 25 -0.02 0.52 9.62
N PHE A 26 -0.54 0.70 8.40
CA PHE A 26 -1.52 1.74 8.10
C PHE A 26 -2.88 1.47 8.75
N CYS A 27 -3.28 0.21 8.89
CA CYS A 27 -4.45 -0.18 9.69
C CYS A 27 -4.27 0.26 11.16
N ALA A 28 -3.13 -0.06 11.77
CA ALA A 28 -2.82 0.34 13.14
C ALA A 28 -2.79 1.87 13.31
N LEU A 29 -2.19 2.60 12.35
CA LEU A 29 -2.16 4.07 12.36
C LEU A 29 -3.55 4.67 12.25
N SER A 30 -4.38 4.17 11.34
CA SER A 30 -5.77 4.63 11.16
C SER A 30 -6.60 4.37 12.41
N TYR A 31 -6.45 3.21 13.02
CA TYR A 31 -7.13 2.88 14.28
C TYR A 31 -6.66 3.79 15.41
N ARG A 32 -5.37 4.08 15.52
CA ARG A 32 -4.82 5.00 16.52
C ARG A 32 -5.33 6.43 16.33
N LYS A 33 -5.46 6.91 15.08
CA LYS A 33 -6.03 8.24 14.79
C LYS A 33 -7.47 8.36 15.30
N GLN A 34 -8.26 7.30 15.17
CA GLN A 34 -9.67 7.26 15.61
C GLN A 34 -9.80 6.97 17.11
N ASN A 35 -8.87 6.24 17.69
CA ASN A 35 -8.86 5.79 19.08
C ASN A 35 -7.51 6.14 19.75
N PRO A 36 -7.27 7.41 20.12
CA PRO A 36 -5.95 7.87 20.58
C PRO A 36 -5.40 7.15 21.81
N GLN A 37 -6.27 6.62 22.65
CA GLN A 37 -5.92 5.94 23.91
C GLN A 37 -5.86 4.41 23.76
N ALA A 38 -6.21 3.85 22.61
CA ALA A 38 -6.24 2.41 22.41
C ALA A 38 -4.84 1.79 22.53
N SER A 39 -4.77 0.62 23.13
CA SER A 39 -3.58 -0.22 23.14
C SER A 39 -3.51 -1.02 21.84
N ILE A 40 -2.37 -0.98 21.14
CA ILE A 40 -2.19 -1.64 19.85
C ILE A 40 -0.93 -2.49 19.91
N ALA A 41 -1.05 -3.74 19.50
CA ALA A 41 0.08 -4.63 19.28
C ALA A 41 0.22 -4.99 17.80
N ILE A 42 1.45 -4.96 17.29
CA ILE A 42 1.78 -5.50 15.97
C ILE A 42 2.69 -6.71 16.18
N LEU A 43 2.24 -7.86 15.72
CA LEU A 43 2.97 -9.13 15.86
C LEU A 43 3.59 -9.50 14.53
N GLU A 44 4.91 -9.45 14.46
CA GLU A 44 5.68 -9.87 13.28
C GLU A 44 6.34 -11.22 13.56
N ARG A 45 6.22 -12.15 12.60
CA ARG A 45 6.79 -13.49 12.71
C ARG A 45 8.31 -13.50 12.70
N GLY A 46 8.91 -12.62 11.91
CA GLY A 46 10.36 -12.53 11.74
C GLY A 46 10.99 -11.50 12.67
N LEU A 47 12.31 -11.47 12.71
CA LEU A 47 13.07 -10.41 13.39
C LEU A 47 12.81 -9.03 12.76
N PHE A 48 12.58 -9.02 11.44
CA PHE A 48 12.17 -7.86 10.65
C PHE A 48 11.06 -8.27 9.69
N SER A 49 10.24 -7.30 9.26
CA SER A 49 9.27 -7.53 8.21
C SER A 49 9.97 -8.02 6.94
N SER A 50 9.60 -9.21 6.48
CA SER A 50 10.22 -9.88 5.34
C SER A 50 9.24 -10.24 4.22
N GLY A 51 8.01 -9.70 4.30
CA GLY A 51 6.96 -9.90 3.31
C GLY A 51 7.08 -9.00 2.08
N ALA A 52 6.02 -8.94 1.27
CA ALA A 52 5.95 -8.18 0.02
C ALA A 52 6.29 -6.69 0.20
N SER A 53 5.92 -6.09 1.33
CA SER A 53 6.18 -4.67 1.62
C SER A 53 7.67 -4.29 1.62
N THR A 54 8.57 -5.24 1.81
CA THR A 54 10.02 -5.02 1.82
C THR A 54 10.75 -5.66 0.63
N LYS A 55 9.99 -6.23 -0.30
CA LYS A 55 10.52 -6.95 -1.48
C LYS A 55 9.91 -6.44 -2.79
N ASN A 56 9.54 -5.18 -2.83
CA ASN A 56 9.05 -4.50 -4.03
C ASN A 56 10.15 -3.65 -4.68
N ALA A 57 9.90 -3.19 -5.90
CA ALA A 57 10.84 -2.36 -6.65
C ALA A 57 10.84 -0.89 -6.22
N GLY A 58 9.99 -0.48 -5.27
CA GLY A 58 9.88 0.89 -4.78
C GLY A 58 9.17 1.86 -5.71
N PHE A 59 8.46 1.38 -6.73
CA PHE A 59 7.66 2.23 -7.59
C PHE A 59 6.36 2.64 -6.91
N ALA A 60 6.15 3.95 -6.79
CA ALA A 60 4.90 4.54 -6.32
C ALA A 60 3.98 4.80 -7.53
N CYS A 61 3.60 3.73 -8.24
CA CYS A 61 2.76 3.80 -9.42
C CYS A 61 1.27 3.61 -9.09
N PHE A 62 0.42 4.13 -9.95
CA PHE A 62 -1.04 4.01 -9.88
C PHE A 62 -1.63 3.16 -11.01
N GLY A 63 -0.80 2.64 -11.89
CA GLY A 63 -1.11 1.80 -13.05
C GLY A 63 -0.32 2.26 -14.29
N SER A 64 0.16 1.31 -15.08
CA SER A 64 0.68 1.57 -16.42
C SER A 64 -0.44 1.46 -17.44
N LEU A 65 -0.25 1.95 -18.67
CA LEU A 65 -1.24 1.85 -19.72
C LEU A 65 -1.65 0.39 -19.98
N THR A 66 -0.66 -0.49 -20.10
CA THR A 66 -0.94 -1.92 -20.38
C THR A 66 -1.65 -2.61 -19.21
N GLU A 67 -1.34 -2.27 -17.97
CA GLU A 67 -2.05 -2.76 -16.79
C GLU A 67 -3.51 -2.31 -16.80
N LEU A 68 -3.78 -1.03 -17.06
CA LEU A 68 -5.14 -0.49 -17.09
C LEU A 68 -5.96 -1.06 -18.25
N MET A 69 -5.35 -1.35 -19.39
CA MET A 69 -5.99 -2.01 -20.52
C MET A 69 -6.38 -3.46 -20.18
N ASP A 70 -5.55 -4.19 -19.47
CA ASP A 70 -5.84 -5.54 -19.01
C ASP A 70 -6.95 -5.53 -17.95
N ASP A 71 -6.86 -4.65 -16.96
CA ASP A 71 -7.89 -4.45 -15.93
C ASP A 71 -9.26 -4.15 -16.55
N ARG A 72 -9.31 -3.32 -17.61
CA ARG A 72 -10.55 -2.99 -18.34
C ARG A 72 -11.24 -4.19 -18.97
N GLN A 73 -10.54 -5.27 -19.28
CA GLN A 73 -11.14 -6.50 -19.79
C GLN A 73 -11.89 -7.28 -18.70
N HIS A 74 -11.58 -7.02 -17.43
CA HIS A 74 -12.07 -7.77 -16.28
C HIS A 74 -13.03 -6.98 -15.38
N MET A 75 -13.11 -5.65 -15.56
CA MET A 75 -13.96 -4.77 -14.77
C MET A 75 -14.56 -3.64 -15.62
N ASP A 76 -15.62 -3.00 -15.11
CA ASP A 76 -16.20 -1.83 -15.75
C ASP A 76 -15.36 -0.56 -15.50
N GLU A 77 -15.61 0.47 -16.30
CA GLU A 77 -14.87 1.75 -16.25
C GLU A 77 -14.96 2.45 -14.89
N ASN A 78 -16.11 2.35 -14.22
CA ASN A 78 -16.27 2.99 -12.90
C ASN A 78 -15.39 2.29 -11.87
N ALA A 79 -15.36 0.95 -11.89
CA ALA A 79 -14.48 0.18 -11.01
C ALA A 79 -13.01 0.46 -11.30
N LEU A 80 -12.62 0.59 -12.56
CA LEU A 80 -11.25 0.95 -12.96
C LEU A 80 -10.86 2.33 -12.43
N CYS A 81 -11.72 3.34 -12.63
CA CYS A 81 -11.50 4.69 -12.11
C CYS A 81 -11.38 4.72 -10.58
N GLU A 82 -12.23 3.96 -9.88
CA GLU A 82 -12.16 3.87 -8.41
C GLU A 82 -10.84 3.23 -7.94
N ILE A 83 -10.32 2.22 -8.62
CA ILE A 83 -9.02 1.60 -8.30
C ILE A 83 -7.90 2.62 -8.47
N VAL A 84 -7.84 3.33 -9.59
CA VAL A 84 -6.82 4.37 -9.83
C VAL A 84 -6.90 5.46 -8.77
N LYS A 85 -8.10 5.92 -8.46
CA LYS A 85 -8.34 6.91 -7.40
C LYS A 85 -7.85 6.42 -6.05
N MET A 86 -8.20 5.19 -5.65
CA MET A 86 -7.73 4.59 -4.39
C MET A 86 -6.19 4.49 -4.34
N ARG A 87 -5.53 4.16 -5.43
CA ARG A 87 -4.06 4.11 -5.53
C ARG A 87 -3.44 5.50 -5.33
N LEU A 88 -4.00 6.54 -5.96
CA LEU A 88 -3.57 7.93 -5.79
C LEU A 88 -3.80 8.45 -4.37
N GLU A 89 -4.95 8.18 -3.78
CA GLU A 89 -5.26 8.53 -2.39
C GLU A 89 -4.32 7.80 -1.42
N GLY A 90 -4.03 6.53 -1.67
CA GLY A 90 -3.07 5.76 -0.89
C GLY A 90 -1.66 6.34 -0.94
N LEU A 91 -1.20 6.78 -2.11
CA LEU A 91 0.08 7.47 -2.27
C LEU A 91 0.10 8.82 -1.54
N ALA A 92 -0.99 9.58 -1.64
CA ALA A 92 -1.12 10.85 -0.90
C ALA A 92 -1.06 10.63 0.62
N LEU A 93 -1.78 9.63 1.13
CA LEU A 93 -1.76 9.26 2.56
C LEU A 93 -0.36 8.82 3.02
N LEU A 94 0.36 8.06 2.19
CA LEU A 94 1.73 7.64 2.46
C LEU A 94 2.66 8.86 2.61
N ARG A 95 2.58 9.79 1.67
CA ARG A 95 3.36 11.04 1.67
C ARG A 95 3.02 11.94 2.85
N GLU A 96 1.73 12.08 3.17
CA GLU A 96 1.28 12.84 4.35
C GLU A 96 1.82 12.23 5.65
N THR A 97 1.84 10.90 5.73
CA THR A 97 2.20 10.19 6.96
C THR A 97 3.71 10.17 7.21
N LEU A 98 4.51 9.92 6.19
CA LEU A 98 5.96 9.71 6.30
C LEU A 98 6.78 10.90 5.81
N GLY A 99 6.23 11.68 4.88
CA GLY A 99 6.92 12.78 4.22
C GLY A 99 7.83 12.32 3.07
N ASP A 100 7.92 13.13 2.04
CA ASP A 100 8.69 12.82 0.81
C ASP A 100 10.17 12.55 1.09
N LYS A 101 10.74 13.22 2.08
CA LYS A 101 12.14 13.04 2.45
C LYS A 101 12.42 11.64 3.05
N ALA A 102 11.54 11.14 3.92
CA ALA A 102 11.70 9.83 4.53
C ALA A 102 11.44 8.70 3.52
N LEU A 103 10.58 8.98 2.53
CA LEU A 103 10.31 8.07 1.42
C LEU A 103 11.40 8.10 0.34
N GLU A 104 12.31 9.07 0.40
CA GLU A 104 13.25 9.36 -0.70
C GLU A 104 12.53 9.50 -2.05
N LEU A 105 11.33 10.09 -2.02
CA LEU A 105 10.43 10.16 -3.18
C LEU A 105 11.05 10.96 -4.32
N GLN A 106 11.10 10.36 -5.50
CA GLN A 106 11.57 10.98 -6.73
C GLN A 106 10.44 11.03 -7.74
N GLN A 107 9.92 12.23 -8.00
CA GLN A 107 8.86 12.46 -8.99
C GLN A 107 9.49 12.62 -10.39
N LYS A 108 9.75 11.50 -11.06
CA LYS A 108 10.34 11.47 -12.41
C LYS A 108 9.34 11.17 -13.52
N GLY A 109 8.06 11.05 -13.18
CA GLY A 109 7.04 10.52 -14.08
C GLY A 109 7.14 9.01 -14.26
N GLY A 110 6.21 8.46 -15.02
CA GLY A 110 6.20 7.07 -15.43
C GLY A 110 6.49 6.95 -16.93
N HIS A 111 7.19 5.92 -17.33
CA HIS A 111 7.44 5.60 -18.73
C HIS A 111 7.20 4.11 -18.95
N GLU A 112 6.46 3.79 -19.97
CA GLU A 112 6.27 2.41 -20.42
C GLU A 112 6.92 2.26 -21.80
N LEU A 113 7.74 1.22 -21.95
CA LEU A 113 8.46 0.97 -23.19
C LEU A 113 7.71 -0.06 -24.01
N PHE A 114 7.29 0.34 -25.19
CA PHE A 114 6.67 -0.54 -26.17
C PHE A 114 7.68 -0.95 -27.23
N PHE A 115 7.72 -2.23 -27.54
CA PHE A 115 8.46 -2.74 -28.67
C PHE A 115 7.53 -2.84 -29.89
N GLU A 116 8.07 -2.81 -31.10
CA GLU A 116 7.32 -2.76 -32.38
C GLU A 116 6.19 -3.81 -32.54
N LYS A 117 6.10 -4.77 -31.62
CA LYS A 117 5.11 -5.86 -31.64
C LYS A 117 3.82 -5.58 -30.86
N GLU A 118 3.68 -4.40 -30.26
CA GLU A 118 2.51 -4.05 -29.45
C GLU A 118 1.75 -2.81 -29.96
N PRO A 119 1.30 -2.79 -31.25
CA PRO A 119 0.62 -1.63 -31.82
C PRO A 119 -0.71 -1.30 -31.13
N GLN A 120 -1.39 -2.28 -30.53
CA GLN A 120 -2.69 -2.12 -29.87
C GLN A 120 -2.63 -1.19 -28.63
N ALA A 121 -1.51 -1.14 -27.95
CA ALA A 121 -1.33 -0.28 -26.80
C ALA A 121 -1.23 1.20 -27.21
N LEU A 122 -0.58 1.49 -28.34
CA LEU A 122 -0.42 2.83 -28.86
C LEU A 122 -1.74 3.42 -29.36
N ASP A 123 -2.59 2.60 -30.02
CA ASP A 123 -3.89 3.03 -30.56
C ASP A 123 -4.89 3.42 -29.46
N GLN A 124 -4.66 3.02 -28.21
CA GLN A 124 -5.56 3.30 -27.08
C GLN A 124 -5.02 4.36 -26.11
N MET A 125 -3.88 4.97 -26.41
CA MET A 125 -3.31 6.02 -25.54
C MET A 125 -4.23 7.21 -25.33
N ASP A 126 -5.04 7.57 -26.33
CA ASP A 126 -5.97 8.70 -26.24
C ASP A 126 -7.20 8.41 -25.38
N TYR A 127 -7.38 7.16 -24.93
CA TYR A 127 -8.51 6.76 -24.10
C TYR A 127 -8.27 7.03 -22.61
N PHE A 128 -7.04 6.98 -22.13
CA PHE A 128 -6.62 7.18 -20.74
C PHE A 128 -5.95 8.55 -20.55
#